data_a8fb82d4fc8afc054bdf626ecd28566b
#
_entry.id   a8fb82d4fc8afc054bdf626ecd28566b
#
_cell.length_a   1.000
_cell.length_b   1.000
_cell.length_c   1.000
_cell.angle_alpha   90.00
_cell.angle_beta   90.00
_cell.angle_gamma   90.00
#
_symmetry.space_group_name_H-M   'P 1'
#
loop_
_entity.id
_entity.type
_entity.pdbx_description
1 polymer ?
#
loop_
_entity_poly.entity_id
_entity_poly.type
_entity_poly.pdbx_seq_one_letter_code
_entity_poly.pdbx_strand_id
1 'polypeptide(L)'
;MQPFKFLQCGDLHLGAPFYYVDCPGKIVPKAVAQATYQGLDNIVDLALLQGVNFVLITGDIYNSEDHNLEAQIRFVRAMERLETAGIDVFMVQGNHDPAESWRAQVALPDNVHVFNYEPEGGFFADRFPLMVEGQEIGGIYGLSIGHGNESDNLSQYYTPADSDQFSLALLHGTVGSSQEGVVTGPCSLEGLIERGMDYWALGHIHKREILHEAPYVVYAGNSQGLHKKETGPKGCYIVEVAANGQCSPVFYETNALRFERVKINLKGLTKEGDIVEMIRHKREILRQQVSVPVLLQVILEGPTDLHALCGRAEARQVWLQEAQEDEKMRQHFIMPFVIEDRTRPMVDLASRRGLGDMVADYLAAYDRTAHDSQSLRAILEERPEFKRLGLYGQWLTDDLLARAWERAESEGASKLLGDDDEH
;
A
#
# COMPACT_ATOMS: atom_id res chain seq x y z
N MET A 1 -11.94 -1.52 -34.39
CA MET A 1 -12.67 -0.47 -33.64
C MET A 1 -11.89 0.83 -33.67
N GLN A 2 -12.49 1.97 -33.26
CA GLN A 2 -11.75 3.21 -33.05
C GLN A 2 -10.79 3.04 -31.85
N PRO A 3 -9.53 3.55 -31.92
CA PRO A 3 -8.63 3.57 -30.79
C PRO A 3 -9.11 4.59 -29.76
N PHE A 4 -8.86 4.32 -28.48
CA PHE A 4 -9.27 5.21 -27.39
C PHE A 4 -8.28 5.11 -26.22
N LYS A 5 -8.45 6.01 -25.25
CA LYS A 5 -7.59 6.10 -24.09
C LYS A 5 -8.44 6.33 -22.84
N PHE A 6 -8.14 5.63 -21.76
CA PHE A 6 -8.79 5.85 -20.47
C PHE A 6 -7.80 5.92 -19.32
N LEU A 7 -8.26 6.49 -18.19
CA LEU A 7 -7.52 6.50 -16.95
C LEU A 7 -8.18 5.50 -15.98
N GLN A 8 -7.36 4.67 -15.33
CA GLN A 8 -7.79 3.79 -14.23
C GLN A 8 -7.15 4.22 -12.93
N CYS A 9 -7.97 4.50 -11.90
CA CYS A 9 -7.56 4.71 -10.51
C CYS A 9 -8.57 4.06 -9.55
N GLY A 10 -8.24 4.02 -8.26
CA GLY A 10 -9.10 3.53 -7.20
C GLY A 10 -8.44 3.74 -5.85
N ASP A 11 -9.06 3.22 -4.78
CA ASP A 11 -8.53 3.24 -3.42
C ASP A 11 -8.01 4.65 -3.04
N LEU A 12 -8.88 5.67 -3.26
CA LEU A 12 -8.53 7.08 -3.08
C LEU A 12 -8.48 7.48 -1.62
N HIS A 13 -9.34 6.89 -0.78
CA HIS A 13 -9.46 7.13 0.65
C HIS A 13 -9.35 8.61 1.04
N LEU A 14 -10.15 9.45 0.38
CA LEU A 14 -10.10 10.90 0.51
C LEU A 14 -10.33 11.36 1.94
N GLY A 15 -9.36 12.10 2.47
CA GLY A 15 -9.41 12.61 3.84
C GLY A 15 -9.06 11.59 4.90
N ALA A 16 -8.69 10.36 4.53
CA ALA A 16 -8.24 9.36 5.51
C ALA A 16 -6.98 9.83 6.25
N PRO A 17 -6.90 9.61 7.57
CA PRO A 17 -5.74 9.98 8.35
C PRO A 17 -4.54 9.08 8.02
N PHE A 18 -3.34 9.64 8.08
CA PHE A 18 -2.12 8.84 7.99
C PHE A 18 -1.83 8.22 9.35
N TYR A 19 -1.74 6.90 9.37
CA TYR A 19 -1.52 6.17 10.61
C TYR A 19 -0.05 6.25 11.08
N TYR A 20 0.14 6.51 12.37
CA TYR A 20 1.43 6.51 13.06
C TYR A 20 2.47 7.51 12.50
N VAL A 21 2.01 8.62 11.95
CA VAL A 21 2.87 9.71 11.50
C VAL A 21 2.74 10.89 12.46
N ASP A 22 3.72 11.02 13.34
CA ASP A 22 3.87 12.20 14.19
C ASP A 22 5.13 12.95 13.74
N CYS A 23 4.92 14.13 13.15
CA CYS A 23 5.99 14.94 12.60
C CYS A 23 5.95 16.36 13.17
N PRO A 24 7.11 16.92 13.52
CA PRO A 24 7.18 18.27 14.07
C PRO A 24 6.90 19.35 13.04
N GLY A 25 6.50 20.53 13.53
CA GLY A 25 6.31 21.72 12.70
C GLY A 25 4.90 21.86 12.14
N LYS A 26 4.76 22.68 11.07
CA LYS A 26 3.45 22.98 10.44
C LYS A 26 3.35 22.52 8.99
N ILE A 27 4.48 22.41 8.30
CA ILE A 27 4.52 22.09 6.86
C ILE A 27 4.14 20.62 6.64
N VAL A 28 4.80 19.70 7.35
CA VAL A 28 4.57 18.26 7.20
C VAL A 28 3.13 17.86 7.58
N PRO A 29 2.60 18.22 8.77
CA PRO A 29 1.21 17.91 9.11
C PRO A 29 0.19 18.47 8.09
N LYS A 30 0.42 19.67 7.56
CA LYS A 30 -0.44 20.25 6.53
C LYS A 30 -0.35 19.44 5.22
N ALA A 31 0.85 19.06 4.78
CA ALA A 31 1.03 18.25 3.58
C ALA A 31 0.36 16.88 3.71
N VAL A 32 0.51 16.22 4.86
CA VAL A 32 -0.14 14.94 5.19
C VAL A 32 -1.67 15.08 5.14
N ALA A 33 -2.23 16.10 5.79
CA ALA A 33 -3.69 16.33 5.83
C ALA A 33 -4.30 16.61 4.45
N GLN A 34 -3.52 17.10 3.49
CA GLN A 34 -3.98 17.43 2.13
C GLN A 34 -3.59 16.39 1.08
N ALA A 35 -2.81 15.37 1.45
CA ALA A 35 -2.15 14.50 0.47
C ALA A 35 -3.13 13.70 -0.41
N THR A 36 -4.18 13.12 0.16
CA THR A 36 -5.18 12.36 -0.62
C THR A 36 -5.96 13.26 -1.57
N TYR A 37 -6.28 14.47 -1.15
CA TYR A 37 -6.96 15.45 -1.98
C TYR A 37 -6.07 15.93 -3.14
N GLN A 38 -4.81 16.23 -2.85
CA GLN A 38 -3.86 16.62 -3.89
C GLN A 38 -3.58 15.47 -4.86
N GLY A 39 -3.58 14.22 -4.38
CA GLY A 39 -3.49 13.03 -5.23
C GLY A 39 -4.66 12.95 -6.22
N LEU A 40 -5.89 13.22 -5.78
CA LEU A 40 -7.06 13.31 -6.66
C LEU A 40 -6.92 14.45 -7.67
N ASP A 41 -6.52 15.65 -7.22
CA ASP A 41 -6.31 16.79 -8.14
C ASP A 41 -5.27 16.45 -9.21
N ASN A 42 -4.15 15.79 -8.84
CA ASN A 42 -3.13 15.37 -9.79
C ASN A 42 -3.66 14.31 -10.80
N ILE A 43 -4.55 13.41 -10.37
CA ILE A 43 -5.21 12.44 -11.26
C ILE A 43 -6.09 13.16 -12.29
N VAL A 44 -6.90 14.12 -11.84
CA VAL A 44 -7.75 14.92 -12.74
C VAL A 44 -6.92 15.76 -13.69
N ASP A 45 -5.88 16.43 -13.21
CA ASP A 45 -4.95 17.19 -14.06
C ASP A 45 -4.30 16.29 -15.13
N LEU A 46 -3.91 15.08 -14.75
CA LEU A 46 -3.36 14.09 -15.69
C LEU A 46 -4.39 13.65 -16.73
N ALA A 47 -5.63 13.36 -16.32
CA ALA A 47 -6.71 12.99 -17.23
C ALA A 47 -6.96 14.07 -18.29
N LEU A 48 -7.04 15.33 -17.85
CA LEU A 48 -7.20 16.50 -18.72
C LEU A 48 -6.00 16.67 -19.66
N LEU A 49 -4.78 16.57 -19.14
CA LEU A 49 -3.54 16.72 -19.91
C LEU A 49 -3.40 15.63 -20.98
N GLN A 50 -3.76 14.39 -20.64
CA GLN A 50 -3.65 13.23 -21.55
C GLN A 50 -4.81 13.13 -22.53
N GLY A 51 -5.90 13.90 -22.32
CA GLY A 51 -7.08 13.89 -23.17
C GLY A 51 -7.72 12.50 -23.23
N VAL A 52 -7.95 11.90 -22.06
CA VAL A 52 -8.59 10.58 -21.97
C VAL A 52 -10.06 10.65 -22.40
N ASN A 53 -10.60 9.58 -22.95
CA ASN A 53 -12.00 9.50 -23.33
C ASN A 53 -12.91 9.39 -22.08
N PHE A 54 -12.44 8.68 -21.06
CA PHE A 54 -13.16 8.51 -19.79
C PHE A 54 -12.20 8.12 -18.65
N VAL A 55 -12.73 8.16 -17.42
CA VAL A 55 -12.02 7.76 -16.20
C VAL A 55 -12.75 6.59 -15.53
N LEU A 56 -11.99 5.60 -15.04
CA LEU A 56 -12.48 4.49 -14.23
C LEU A 56 -12.04 4.65 -12.79
N ILE A 57 -12.98 4.54 -11.84
CA ILE A 57 -12.70 4.56 -10.41
C ILE A 57 -13.17 3.23 -9.80
N THR A 58 -12.23 2.47 -9.25
CA THR A 58 -12.47 1.09 -8.82
C THR A 58 -12.82 0.96 -7.33
N GLY A 59 -13.51 1.95 -6.75
CA GLY A 59 -14.03 1.92 -5.38
C GLY A 59 -13.10 2.55 -4.33
N ASP A 60 -13.53 2.50 -3.08
CA ASP A 60 -12.86 3.06 -1.91
C ASP A 60 -12.46 4.54 -2.10
N ILE A 61 -13.47 5.36 -2.46
CA ILE A 61 -13.27 6.80 -2.70
C ILE A 61 -13.05 7.53 -1.39
N TYR A 62 -13.79 7.18 -0.35
CA TYR A 62 -13.63 7.66 1.04
C TYR A 62 -13.96 6.55 2.04
N ASN A 63 -13.66 6.81 3.31
CA ASN A 63 -14.13 5.95 4.40
C ASN A 63 -15.49 6.51 4.87
N SER A 64 -16.57 5.82 4.58
CA SER A 64 -17.91 6.27 4.95
C SER A 64 -18.09 6.44 6.47
N GLU A 65 -17.39 5.65 7.28
CA GLU A 65 -17.40 5.75 8.75
C GLU A 65 -16.86 7.09 9.27
N ASP A 66 -15.98 7.77 8.51
CA ASP A 66 -15.40 9.05 8.90
C ASP A 66 -16.39 10.23 8.74
N HIS A 67 -17.53 10.04 8.08
CA HIS A 67 -18.53 11.05 7.77
C HIS A 67 -17.93 12.38 7.23
N ASN A 68 -16.92 12.26 6.38
CA ASN A 68 -16.12 13.38 5.92
C ASN A 68 -16.79 14.14 4.77
N LEU A 69 -17.53 15.20 5.11
CA LEU A 69 -18.19 16.09 4.15
C LEU A 69 -17.19 16.79 3.21
N GLU A 70 -16.01 17.20 3.72
CA GLU A 70 -14.99 17.85 2.89
C GLU A 70 -14.52 16.93 1.77
N ALA A 71 -14.32 15.65 2.07
CA ALA A 71 -13.92 14.65 1.08
C ALA A 71 -14.95 14.54 -0.05
N GLN A 72 -16.24 14.51 0.28
CA GLN A 72 -17.31 14.43 -0.72
C GLN A 72 -17.39 15.69 -1.58
N ILE A 73 -17.30 16.88 -0.98
CA ILE A 73 -17.31 18.15 -1.72
C ILE A 73 -16.09 18.24 -2.66
N ARG A 74 -14.91 17.82 -2.20
CA ARG A 74 -13.70 17.83 -3.03
C ARG A 74 -13.80 16.85 -4.18
N PHE A 75 -14.35 15.67 -3.95
CA PHE A 75 -14.60 14.69 -5.00
C PHE A 75 -15.54 15.26 -6.07
N VAL A 76 -16.69 15.79 -5.67
CA VAL A 76 -17.65 16.39 -6.61
C VAL A 76 -17.00 17.50 -7.46
N ARG A 77 -16.24 18.42 -6.84
CA ARG A 77 -15.53 19.47 -7.58
C ARG A 77 -14.50 18.92 -8.57
N ALA A 78 -13.84 17.83 -8.24
CA ALA A 78 -12.91 17.16 -9.13
C ALA A 78 -13.65 16.55 -10.35
N MET A 79 -14.83 15.96 -10.12
CA MET A 79 -15.68 15.41 -11.18
C MET A 79 -16.29 16.51 -12.07
N GLU A 80 -16.72 17.64 -11.50
CA GLU A 80 -17.17 18.82 -12.26
C GLU A 80 -16.10 19.36 -13.23
N ARG A 81 -14.81 19.25 -12.88
CA ARG A 81 -13.71 19.60 -13.79
C ARG A 81 -13.62 18.65 -14.99
N LEU A 82 -13.85 17.35 -14.77
CA LEU A 82 -13.92 16.36 -15.85
C LEU A 82 -15.16 16.56 -16.71
N GLU A 83 -16.33 16.85 -16.09
CA GLU A 83 -17.58 17.20 -16.80
C GLU A 83 -17.38 18.37 -17.74
N THR A 84 -16.75 19.46 -17.26
CA THR A 84 -16.47 20.65 -18.08
C THR A 84 -15.62 20.32 -19.32
N ALA A 85 -14.79 19.26 -19.24
CA ALA A 85 -13.98 18.77 -20.35
C ALA A 85 -14.69 17.70 -21.20
N GLY A 86 -15.92 17.31 -20.86
CA GLY A 86 -16.69 16.26 -21.55
C GLY A 86 -16.13 14.85 -21.32
N ILE A 87 -15.50 14.63 -20.16
CA ILE A 87 -14.92 13.34 -19.79
C ILE A 87 -15.88 12.63 -18.82
N ASP A 88 -16.40 11.48 -19.22
CA ASP A 88 -17.23 10.63 -18.37
C ASP A 88 -16.40 9.88 -17.33
N VAL A 89 -17.05 9.58 -16.19
CA VAL A 89 -16.44 8.83 -15.08
C VAL A 89 -17.33 7.64 -14.76
N PHE A 90 -16.78 6.44 -14.84
CA PHE A 90 -17.46 5.20 -14.47
C PHE A 90 -16.87 4.69 -13.17
N MET A 91 -17.72 4.43 -12.17
CA MET A 91 -17.25 4.04 -10.86
C MET A 91 -18.07 2.94 -10.21
N VAL A 92 -17.36 2.02 -9.57
CA VAL A 92 -17.93 1.11 -8.56
C VAL A 92 -17.62 1.63 -7.17
N GLN A 93 -18.37 1.17 -6.18
CA GLN A 93 -18.12 1.43 -4.76
C GLN A 93 -17.37 0.25 -4.15
N GLY A 94 -16.54 0.55 -3.15
CA GLY A 94 -15.75 -0.45 -2.43
C GLY A 94 -16.32 -0.78 -1.05
N ASN A 95 -15.55 -1.51 -0.26
CA ASN A 95 -15.97 -1.90 1.09
C ASN A 95 -15.83 -0.78 2.12
N HIS A 96 -15.06 0.27 1.85
CA HIS A 96 -14.98 1.46 2.71
C HIS A 96 -16.06 2.50 2.41
N ASP A 97 -16.67 2.45 1.22
CA ASP A 97 -17.78 3.32 0.81
C ASP A 97 -18.93 2.54 0.14
N PRO A 98 -19.45 1.47 0.77
CA PRO A 98 -20.46 0.62 0.15
C PRO A 98 -21.72 1.39 -0.24
N ALA A 99 -22.48 0.87 -1.21
CA ALA A 99 -23.58 1.58 -1.87
C ALA A 99 -24.62 2.19 -0.92
N GLU A 100 -24.90 1.53 0.18
CA GLU A 100 -25.90 1.94 1.17
C GLU A 100 -25.29 2.70 2.35
N SER A 101 -23.97 3.04 2.28
CA SER A 101 -23.29 3.74 3.35
C SER A 101 -23.70 5.22 3.44
N TRP A 102 -23.32 5.86 4.55
CA TRP A 102 -23.58 7.28 4.75
C TRP A 102 -23.01 8.15 3.62
N ARG A 103 -23.86 8.99 3.08
CA ARG A 103 -23.47 10.06 2.14
C ARG A 103 -24.08 11.37 2.58
N ALA A 104 -23.31 12.46 2.46
CA ALA A 104 -23.91 13.78 2.51
C ALA A 104 -24.85 13.96 1.29
N GLN A 105 -25.83 14.84 1.43
CA GLN A 105 -26.73 15.20 0.31
C GLN A 105 -26.01 16.09 -0.71
N VAL A 106 -24.88 15.58 -1.24
CA VAL A 106 -24.11 16.25 -2.30
C VAL A 106 -24.36 15.46 -3.57
N ALA A 107 -25.04 16.09 -4.53
CA ALA A 107 -25.31 15.44 -5.82
C ALA A 107 -23.99 15.27 -6.61
N LEU A 108 -23.84 14.11 -7.24
CA LEU A 108 -22.78 13.91 -8.23
C LEU A 108 -23.15 14.64 -9.52
N PRO A 109 -22.18 15.16 -10.30
CA PRO A 109 -22.44 15.73 -11.61
C PRO A 109 -22.85 14.64 -12.62
N ASP A 110 -23.48 15.06 -13.72
CA ASP A 110 -24.15 14.16 -14.69
C ASP A 110 -23.18 13.23 -15.43
N ASN A 111 -21.89 13.59 -15.50
CA ASN A 111 -20.84 12.76 -16.11
C ASN A 111 -20.39 11.59 -15.24
N VAL A 112 -20.89 11.43 -14.00
CA VAL A 112 -20.50 10.35 -13.08
C VAL A 112 -21.54 9.23 -13.10
N HIS A 113 -21.14 8.10 -13.63
CA HIS A 113 -21.96 6.90 -13.76
C HIS A 113 -21.56 5.89 -12.68
N VAL A 114 -22.45 5.67 -11.71
CA VAL A 114 -22.21 4.74 -10.59
C VAL A 114 -22.93 3.42 -10.87
N PHE A 115 -22.21 2.32 -10.82
CA PHE A 115 -22.79 0.98 -10.97
C PHE A 115 -23.56 0.55 -9.72
N ASN A 116 -24.66 -0.16 -9.93
CA ASN A 116 -25.47 -0.70 -8.83
C ASN A 116 -24.67 -1.78 -8.05
N TYR A 117 -25.20 -2.14 -6.87
CA TYR A 117 -24.66 -3.22 -6.04
C TYR A 117 -25.48 -4.52 -6.14
N GLU A 118 -26.66 -4.47 -6.75
CA GLU A 118 -27.49 -5.64 -7.05
C GLU A 118 -27.40 -5.97 -8.54
N PRO A 119 -27.14 -7.24 -8.90
CA PRO A 119 -27.09 -7.64 -10.30
C PRO A 119 -28.44 -7.42 -10.99
N GLU A 120 -28.44 -6.87 -12.20
CA GLU A 120 -29.65 -6.65 -13.00
C GLU A 120 -30.36 -7.99 -13.27
N GLY A 121 -31.64 -8.04 -12.91
CA GLY A 121 -32.45 -9.29 -13.01
C GLY A 121 -31.92 -10.44 -12.17
N GLY A 122 -30.94 -10.19 -11.27
CA GLY A 122 -30.26 -11.21 -10.46
C GLY A 122 -29.17 -12.00 -11.18
N PHE A 123 -28.80 -11.64 -12.41
CA PHE A 123 -27.91 -12.46 -13.25
C PHE A 123 -26.74 -11.68 -13.89
N PHE A 124 -26.84 -10.36 -14.05
CA PHE A 124 -25.87 -9.58 -14.83
C PHE A 124 -25.37 -8.36 -14.06
N ALA A 125 -24.05 -8.07 -14.20
CA ALA A 125 -23.50 -6.78 -13.81
C ALA A 125 -24.08 -5.67 -14.69
N ASP A 126 -24.25 -4.47 -14.14
CA ASP A 126 -24.69 -3.32 -14.93
C ASP A 126 -23.74 -3.05 -16.09
N ARG A 127 -24.31 -2.52 -17.20
CA ARG A 127 -23.57 -2.16 -18.40
C ARG A 127 -23.87 -0.73 -18.82
N PHE A 128 -22.85 0.09 -18.95
CA PHE A 128 -22.90 1.35 -19.69
C PHE A 128 -22.29 1.20 -21.07
N PRO A 129 -22.79 1.93 -22.10
CA PRO A 129 -22.19 1.89 -23.42
C PRO A 129 -20.79 2.51 -23.41
N LEU A 130 -19.81 1.87 -24.00
CA LEU A 130 -18.48 2.42 -24.28
C LEU A 130 -18.54 3.28 -25.52
N MET A 131 -18.61 4.61 -25.31
CA MET A 131 -18.74 5.60 -26.38
C MET A 131 -17.37 6.17 -26.77
N VAL A 132 -17.03 6.14 -28.07
CA VAL A 132 -15.83 6.81 -28.63
C VAL A 132 -16.26 7.63 -29.83
N GLU A 133 -15.99 8.92 -29.82
CA GLU A 133 -16.39 9.88 -30.89
C GLU A 133 -17.88 9.77 -31.31
N GLY A 134 -18.76 9.54 -30.32
CA GLY A 134 -20.19 9.44 -30.52
C GLY A 134 -20.68 8.09 -31.07
N GLN A 135 -19.81 7.08 -31.19
CA GLN A 135 -20.18 5.71 -31.58
C GLN A 135 -20.01 4.76 -30.40
N GLU A 136 -20.99 3.89 -30.20
CA GLU A 136 -20.87 2.77 -29.27
C GLU A 136 -19.98 1.69 -29.89
N ILE A 137 -18.89 1.37 -29.20
CA ILE A 137 -17.91 0.37 -29.63
C ILE A 137 -17.85 -0.82 -28.68
N GLY A 138 -18.58 -0.81 -27.57
CA GLY A 138 -18.55 -1.88 -26.58
C GLY A 138 -19.27 -1.55 -25.31
N GLY A 139 -18.91 -2.24 -24.24
CA GLY A 139 -19.52 -2.07 -22.92
C GLY A 139 -18.52 -1.86 -21.80
N ILE A 140 -18.92 -1.02 -20.82
CA ILE A 140 -18.27 -0.87 -19.53
C ILE A 140 -19.18 -1.50 -18.49
N TYR A 141 -18.66 -2.51 -17.82
CA TYR A 141 -19.40 -3.36 -16.87
C TYR A 141 -18.94 -3.11 -15.45
N GLY A 142 -19.84 -3.07 -14.49
CA GLY A 142 -19.50 -2.87 -13.10
C GLY A 142 -20.56 -3.41 -12.15
N LEU A 143 -20.11 -3.76 -10.94
CA LEU A 143 -20.97 -4.09 -9.82
C LEU A 143 -20.30 -3.57 -8.54
N SER A 144 -21.02 -2.73 -7.81
CA SER A 144 -20.53 -2.11 -6.57
C SER A 144 -20.60 -3.07 -5.39
N ILE A 145 -19.81 -2.80 -4.36
CA ILE A 145 -19.99 -3.41 -3.05
C ILE A 145 -21.18 -2.74 -2.35
N GLY A 146 -22.06 -3.56 -1.77
CA GLY A 146 -23.18 -3.13 -0.94
C GLY A 146 -23.36 -4.10 0.22
N HIS A 147 -24.30 -3.80 1.13
CA HIS A 147 -24.53 -4.65 2.29
C HIS A 147 -24.94 -6.07 1.88
N GLY A 148 -24.12 -7.04 2.29
CA GLY A 148 -24.40 -8.46 2.15
C GLY A 148 -23.76 -9.13 0.94
N ASN A 149 -23.07 -8.41 0.04
CA ASN A 149 -22.36 -9.00 -1.09
C ASN A 149 -20.82 -8.96 -0.98
N GLU A 150 -20.27 -8.43 0.11
CA GLU A 150 -18.82 -8.26 0.31
C GLU A 150 -18.06 -9.60 0.30
N SER A 151 -18.74 -10.68 0.68
CA SER A 151 -18.16 -12.03 0.71
C SER A 151 -18.44 -12.84 -0.55
N ASP A 152 -19.20 -12.30 -1.49
CA ASP A 152 -19.64 -13.02 -2.68
C ASP A 152 -18.61 -12.88 -3.82
N ASN A 153 -18.55 -13.91 -4.66
CA ASN A 153 -17.81 -13.81 -5.91
C ASN A 153 -18.59 -13.00 -6.94
N LEU A 154 -18.39 -11.69 -6.94
CA LEU A 154 -19.12 -10.80 -7.86
C LEU A 154 -18.75 -11.00 -9.32
N SER A 155 -17.57 -11.56 -9.62
CA SER A 155 -17.12 -11.76 -11.01
C SER A 155 -18.04 -12.71 -11.82
N GLN A 156 -18.82 -13.55 -11.16
CA GLN A 156 -19.75 -14.45 -11.80
C GLN A 156 -20.87 -13.76 -12.61
N TYR A 157 -21.17 -12.50 -12.31
CA TYR A 157 -22.23 -11.73 -12.95
C TYR A 157 -21.77 -10.98 -14.22
N TYR A 158 -20.47 -11.00 -14.53
CA TYR A 158 -19.92 -10.32 -15.69
C TYR A 158 -19.97 -11.23 -16.92
N THR A 159 -20.68 -10.75 -17.96
CA THR A 159 -20.80 -11.42 -19.25
C THR A 159 -20.83 -10.35 -20.33
N PRO A 160 -19.84 -10.29 -21.25
CA PRO A 160 -19.84 -9.32 -22.34
C PRO A 160 -21.01 -9.58 -23.29
N ALA A 161 -21.58 -8.52 -23.85
CA ALA A 161 -22.61 -8.65 -24.88
C ALA A 161 -21.95 -9.07 -26.21
N ASP A 162 -22.63 -9.90 -26.98
CA ASP A 162 -22.14 -10.37 -28.30
C ASP A 162 -21.83 -9.22 -29.29
N SER A 163 -22.46 -8.06 -29.08
CA SER A 163 -22.27 -6.85 -29.90
C SER A 163 -21.03 -6.06 -29.55
N ASP A 164 -20.41 -6.29 -28.39
CA ASP A 164 -19.29 -5.49 -27.93
C ASP A 164 -18.01 -5.81 -28.70
N GLN A 165 -17.39 -4.80 -29.28
CA GLN A 165 -16.07 -4.91 -29.89
C GLN A 165 -14.96 -4.83 -28.85
N PHE A 166 -15.27 -4.25 -27.67
CA PHE A 166 -14.41 -4.20 -26.50
C PHE A 166 -15.24 -4.18 -25.23
N SER A 167 -14.92 -5.05 -24.29
CA SER A 167 -15.61 -5.19 -23.01
C SER A 167 -14.65 -4.91 -21.85
N LEU A 168 -15.02 -3.92 -21.04
CA LEU A 168 -14.23 -3.45 -19.92
C LEU A 168 -15.00 -3.66 -18.62
N ALA A 169 -14.36 -4.25 -17.61
CA ALA A 169 -14.98 -4.54 -16.33
C ALA A 169 -14.31 -3.79 -15.17
N LEU A 170 -15.12 -3.20 -14.28
CA LEU A 170 -14.67 -2.65 -13.00
C LEU A 170 -15.10 -3.59 -11.88
N LEU A 171 -14.16 -3.97 -11.02
CA LEU A 171 -14.44 -4.82 -9.86
C LEU A 171 -13.62 -4.37 -8.66
N HIS A 172 -14.29 -4.17 -7.52
CA HIS A 172 -13.61 -3.97 -6.25
C HIS A 172 -13.58 -5.31 -5.51
N GLY A 173 -12.38 -5.93 -5.40
CA GLY A 173 -12.30 -7.27 -4.82
C GLY A 173 -10.92 -7.89 -4.78
N THR A 174 -10.83 -9.04 -4.13
CA THR A 174 -9.60 -9.79 -3.89
C THR A 174 -9.46 -10.93 -4.91
N VAL A 175 -8.40 -10.91 -5.72
CA VAL A 175 -8.06 -12.01 -6.64
C VAL A 175 -7.09 -12.97 -5.96
N GLY A 176 -7.48 -14.23 -5.86
CA GLY A 176 -6.69 -15.29 -5.23
C GLY A 176 -6.66 -15.19 -3.70
N SER A 177 -5.58 -15.67 -3.08
CA SER A 177 -5.38 -15.59 -1.63
C SER A 177 -4.66 -14.29 -1.27
N SER A 178 -5.36 -13.32 -0.68
CA SER A 178 -4.70 -12.13 -0.13
C SER A 178 -3.96 -12.51 1.16
N GLN A 179 -2.70 -12.09 1.29
CA GLN A 179 -1.96 -12.12 2.55
C GLN A 179 -2.14 -10.82 3.35
N GLU A 180 -2.80 -9.80 2.79
CA GLU A 180 -2.99 -8.48 3.39
C GLU A 180 -4.47 -8.11 3.45
N GLY A 181 -4.99 -7.90 4.66
CA GLY A 181 -6.30 -7.29 4.89
C GLY A 181 -7.50 -8.24 4.91
N VAL A 182 -8.67 -7.63 4.91
CA VAL A 182 -9.98 -8.32 4.83
C VAL A 182 -10.21 -8.77 3.40
N VAL A 183 -10.69 -9.99 3.21
CA VAL A 183 -11.06 -10.48 1.87
C VAL A 183 -12.43 -9.89 1.50
N THR A 184 -12.49 -9.18 0.38
CA THR A 184 -13.70 -8.57 -0.17
C THR A 184 -13.89 -9.03 -1.61
N GLY A 185 -15.11 -9.34 -2.04
CA GLY A 185 -15.41 -9.75 -3.41
C GLY A 185 -14.49 -10.84 -3.97
N PRO A 186 -14.32 -11.99 -3.24
CA PRO A 186 -13.28 -12.97 -3.58
C PRO A 186 -13.52 -13.60 -4.95
N CYS A 187 -12.49 -13.64 -5.78
CA CYS A 187 -12.52 -14.31 -7.08
C CYS A 187 -11.15 -14.95 -7.40
N SER A 188 -11.11 -15.79 -8.42
CA SER A 188 -9.85 -16.34 -8.93
C SER A 188 -9.43 -15.65 -10.23
N LEU A 189 -8.14 -15.65 -10.53
CA LEU A 189 -7.62 -15.09 -11.78
C LEU A 189 -8.18 -15.86 -12.98
N GLU A 190 -8.23 -17.18 -12.91
CA GLU A 190 -8.80 -18.06 -13.93
C GLU A 190 -10.28 -17.73 -14.15
N GLY A 191 -11.04 -17.52 -13.05
CA GLY A 191 -12.45 -17.14 -13.12
C GLY A 191 -12.68 -15.80 -13.83
N LEU A 192 -11.81 -14.81 -13.64
CA LEU A 192 -11.86 -13.54 -14.37
C LEU A 192 -11.57 -13.72 -15.87
N ILE A 193 -10.53 -14.49 -16.21
CA ILE A 193 -10.16 -14.77 -17.61
C ILE A 193 -11.32 -15.49 -18.35
N GLU A 194 -11.97 -16.46 -17.70
CA GLU A 194 -13.08 -17.22 -18.27
C GLU A 194 -14.33 -16.38 -18.55
N ARG A 195 -14.48 -15.20 -17.93
CA ARG A 195 -15.60 -14.29 -18.21
C ARG A 195 -15.57 -13.67 -19.60
N GLY A 196 -14.40 -13.64 -20.25
CA GLY A 196 -14.25 -13.13 -21.61
C GLY A 196 -14.24 -11.61 -21.76
N MET A 197 -14.01 -10.86 -20.66
CA MET A 197 -13.75 -9.42 -20.74
C MET A 197 -12.38 -9.14 -21.30
N ASP A 198 -12.21 -8.04 -22.06
CA ASP A 198 -10.92 -7.66 -22.66
C ASP A 198 -9.99 -6.96 -21.63
N TYR A 199 -10.59 -6.30 -20.63
CA TYR A 199 -9.85 -5.60 -19.58
C TYR A 199 -10.59 -5.64 -18.26
N TRP A 200 -9.88 -5.95 -17.17
CA TRP A 200 -10.35 -5.87 -15.80
C TRP A 200 -9.63 -4.76 -15.04
N ALA A 201 -10.36 -3.72 -14.66
CA ALA A 201 -9.92 -2.67 -13.75
C ALA A 201 -10.29 -3.07 -12.32
N LEU A 202 -9.28 -3.38 -11.49
CA LEU A 202 -9.47 -3.87 -10.13
C LEU A 202 -9.12 -2.81 -9.09
N GLY A 203 -9.88 -2.79 -7.97
CA GLY A 203 -9.64 -2.06 -6.73
C GLY A 203 -9.57 -2.97 -5.51
N HIS A 204 -9.38 -2.41 -4.32
CA HIS A 204 -9.22 -3.06 -3.02
C HIS A 204 -7.76 -3.32 -2.60
N ILE A 205 -6.92 -3.77 -3.51
CA ILE A 205 -5.51 -4.04 -3.18
C ILE A 205 -4.68 -2.78 -3.45
N HIS A 206 -4.13 -2.19 -2.38
CA HIS A 206 -3.34 -0.94 -2.45
C HIS A 206 -1.99 -1.08 -3.15
N LYS A 207 -1.55 -2.32 -3.42
CA LYS A 207 -0.36 -2.62 -4.20
C LYS A 207 -0.71 -2.62 -5.68
N ARG A 208 -0.03 -1.77 -6.47
CA ARG A 208 -0.12 -1.79 -7.92
C ARG A 208 0.43 -3.10 -8.48
N GLU A 209 -0.36 -3.79 -9.32
CA GLU A 209 0.05 -5.07 -9.91
C GLU A 209 -0.73 -5.36 -11.20
N ILE A 210 -0.04 -5.86 -12.24
CA ILE A 210 -0.66 -6.45 -13.43
C ILE A 210 -0.64 -7.96 -13.22
N LEU A 211 -1.81 -8.56 -12.98
CA LEU A 211 -1.94 -9.99 -12.71
C LEU A 211 -1.93 -10.82 -13.99
N HIS A 212 -2.41 -10.25 -15.11
CA HIS A 212 -2.46 -10.90 -16.41
C HIS A 212 -2.45 -9.85 -17.54
N GLU A 213 -1.94 -10.20 -18.73
CA GLU A 213 -1.78 -9.25 -19.83
C GLU A 213 -2.70 -9.47 -21.04
N ALA A 214 -3.36 -10.64 -21.14
CA ALA A 214 -4.29 -10.95 -22.24
C ALA A 214 -5.38 -11.94 -21.82
N PRO A 215 -6.55 -11.48 -21.32
CA PRO A 215 -6.94 -10.08 -21.07
C PRO A 215 -6.12 -9.40 -19.96
N TYR A 216 -6.04 -8.08 -19.98
CA TYR A 216 -5.41 -7.37 -18.87
C TYR A 216 -6.27 -7.46 -17.61
N VAL A 217 -5.62 -7.82 -16.48
CA VAL A 217 -6.21 -7.85 -15.14
C VAL A 217 -5.30 -7.00 -14.26
N VAL A 218 -5.76 -5.80 -13.87
CA VAL A 218 -4.89 -4.74 -13.36
C VAL A 218 -5.41 -4.15 -12.05
N TYR A 219 -4.63 -4.24 -10.98
CA TYR A 219 -4.75 -3.38 -9.81
C TYR A 219 -3.97 -2.09 -10.02
N ALA A 220 -4.64 -0.95 -9.98
CA ALA A 220 -3.96 0.36 -10.01
C ALA A 220 -3.22 0.65 -8.70
N GLY A 221 -3.66 0.05 -7.61
CA GLY A 221 -3.24 0.38 -6.26
C GLY A 221 -3.85 1.69 -5.78
N ASN A 222 -3.54 2.09 -4.55
CA ASN A 222 -4.03 3.35 -4.03
C ASN A 222 -3.34 4.56 -4.68
N SER A 223 -4.05 5.68 -4.74
CA SER A 223 -3.56 6.93 -5.33
C SER A 223 -2.56 7.67 -4.42
N GLN A 224 -2.62 7.42 -3.11
CA GLN A 224 -1.77 8.00 -2.08
C GLN A 224 -1.51 6.95 -0.99
N GLY A 225 -0.24 6.71 -0.64
CA GLY A 225 0.09 5.85 0.49
C GLY A 225 -0.35 6.48 1.81
N LEU A 226 -0.95 5.68 2.71
CA LEU A 226 -1.51 6.13 3.99
C LEU A 226 -0.69 5.66 5.19
N HIS A 227 0.21 4.69 5.01
CA HIS A 227 1.04 4.16 6.08
C HIS A 227 2.40 3.66 5.59
N LYS A 228 3.33 3.45 6.53
CA LYS A 228 4.75 3.09 6.28
C LYS A 228 5.00 1.80 5.48
N LYS A 229 4.00 0.93 5.30
CA LYS A 229 4.14 -0.28 4.48
C LYS A 229 3.88 0.01 3.00
N GLU A 230 3.17 1.09 2.68
CA GLU A 230 2.81 1.50 1.31
C GLU A 230 3.87 2.41 0.69
N THR A 231 5.08 1.90 0.59
CA THR A 231 6.24 2.65 0.08
C THR A 231 6.25 2.79 -1.44
N GLY A 232 7.01 3.76 -1.93
CA GLY A 232 7.23 4.00 -3.36
C GLY A 232 6.13 4.83 -4.03
N PRO A 233 6.18 4.92 -5.37
CA PRO A 233 5.23 5.73 -6.14
C PRO A 233 3.83 5.12 -6.12
N LYS A 234 2.84 5.97 -5.88
CA LYS A 234 1.40 5.69 -5.94
C LYS A 234 0.75 6.54 -7.03
N GLY A 235 -0.38 6.08 -7.60
CA GLY A 235 -0.98 6.81 -8.69
C GLY A 235 -2.01 6.02 -9.48
N CYS A 236 -1.98 6.18 -10.81
CA CYS A 236 -2.98 5.64 -11.71
C CYS A 236 -2.35 5.09 -13.00
N TYR A 237 -3.13 4.37 -13.78
CA TYR A 237 -2.77 3.98 -15.14
C TYR A 237 -3.47 4.85 -16.18
N ILE A 238 -2.73 5.24 -17.21
CA ILE A 238 -3.31 5.62 -18.51
C ILE A 238 -3.19 4.39 -19.41
N VAL A 239 -4.31 3.97 -19.99
CA VAL A 239 -4.38 2.81 -20.85
C VAL A 239 -4.76 3.25 -22.26
N GLU A 240 -3.90 3.02 -23.22
CA GLU A 240 -4.20 3.21 -24.63
C GLU A 240 -4.69 1.89 -25.23
N VAL A 241 -5.82 1.94 -25.94
CA VAL A 241 -6.40 0.80 -26.62
C VAL A 241 -6.31 1.03 -28.12
N ALA A 242 -5.53 0.22 -28.80
CA ALA A 242 -5.34 0.30 -30.23
C ALA A 242 -6.57 -0.22 -31.01
N ALA A 243 -6.65 0.08 -32.31
CA ALA A 243 -7.76 -0.35 -33.18
C ALA A 243 -7.97 -1.87 -33.24
N ASN A 244 -6.96 -2.67 -32.92
CA ASN A 244 -7.03 -4.14 -32.82
C ASN A 244 -7.42 -4.67 -31.43
N GLY A 245 -7.72 -3.78 -30.47
CA GLY A 245 -8.06 -4.15 -29.09
C GLY A 245 -6.85 -4.34 -28.16
N GLN A 246 -5.63 -4.15 -28.65
CA GLN A 246 -4.44 -4.27 -27.81
C GLN A 246 -4.36 -3.13 -26.82
N CYS A 247 -4.26 -3.44 -25.52
CA CYS A 247 -4.10 -2.49 -24.44
C CYS A 247 -2.62 -2.22 -24.16
N SER A 248 -2.33 -0.98 -23.76
CA SER A 248 -0.99 -0.54 -23.35
C SER A 248 -1.11 0.30 -22.06
N PRO A 249 -1.14 -0.32 -20.88
CA PRO A 249 -1.21 0.40 -19.59
C PRO A 249 0.15 1.02 -19.25
N VAL A 250 0.17 2.33 -19.00
CA VAL A 250 1.34 3.08 -18.53
C VAL A 250 1.02 3.69 -17.18
N PHE A 251 1.85 3.41 -16.19
CA PHE A 251 1.69 3.97 -14.85
C PHE A 251 2.20 5.40 -14.76
N TYR A 252 1.41 6.25 -14.08
CA TYR A 252 1.77 7.62 -13.76
C TYR A 252 1.70 7.83 -12.24
N GLU A 253 2.76 8.38 -11.68
CA GLU A 253 2.79 8.76 -10.28
C GLU A 253 1.96 10.04 -10.09
N THR A 254 0.97 9.98 -9.18
CA THR A 254 0.09 11.11 -8.87
C THR A 254 0.02 11.43 -7.39
N ASN A 255 0.69 10.66 -6.53
CA ASN A 255 0.72 10.92 -5.09
C ASN A 255 1.36 12.28 -4.76
N ALA A 256 0.82 12.94 -3.75
CA ALA A 256 1.33 14.24 -3.28
C ALA A 256 2.57 14.10 -2.40
N LEU A 257 2.72 12.98 -1.73
CA LEU A 257 3.88 12.60 -0.94
C LEU A 257 4.08 11.08 -0.94
N ARG A 258 5.29 10.63 -0.61
CA ARG A 258 5.64 9.22 -0.54
C ARG A 258 6.03 8.78 0.85
N PHE A 259 5.74 7.52 1.16
CA PHE A 259 6.49 6.78 2.16
C PHE A 259 7.67 6.11 1.50
N GLU A 260 8.86 6.30 2.08
CA GLU A 260 10.07 5.63 1.64
C GLU A 260 10.77 4.96 2.84
N ARG A 261 11.61 3.99 2.53
CA ARG A 261 12.36 3.23 3.52
C ARG A 261 13.82 3.20 3.14
N VAL A 262 14.70 3.55 4.08
CA VAL A 262 16.14 3.39 3.91
C VAL A 262 16.70 2.46 4.99
N LYS A 263 17.67 1.63 4.58
CA LYS A 263 18.43 0.77 5.46
C LYS A 263 19.82 1.34 5.62
N ILE A 264 20.28 1.40 6.87
CA ILE A 264 21.61 1.88 7.24
C ILE A 264 22.32 0.75 7.98
N ASN A 265 23.35 0.19 7.35
CA ASN A 265 24.19 -0.82 7.98
C ASN A 265 25.23 -0.12 8.86
N LEU A 266 25.21 -0.42 10.16
CA LEU A 266 26.07 0.19 11.16
C LEU A 266 27.42 -0.55 11.35
N LYS A 267 27.71 -1.58 10.57
CA LYS A 267 28.97 -2.32 10.66
C LYS A 267 30.16 -1.38 10.51
N GLY A 268 31.03 -1.31 11.53
CA GLY A 268 32.22 -0.47 11.54
C GLY A 268 31.99 0.97 12.01
N LEU A 269 30.74 1.38 12.32
CA LEU A 269 30.49 2.65 13.00
C LEU A 269 30.76 2.47 14.51
N THR A 270 31.51 3.43 15.06
CA THR A 270 31.92 3.44 16.48
C THR A 270 31.39 4.66 17.25
N LYS A 271 30.85 5.66 16.53
CA LYS A 271 30.35 6.92 17.12
C LYS A 271 28.87 7.09 16.80
N GLU A 272 28.09 7.44 17.82
CA GLU A 272 26.65 7.65 17.66
C GLU A 272 26.33 8.83 16.72
N GLY A 273 27.14 9.88 16.71
CA GLY A 273 26.97 11.03 15.80
C GLY A 273 27.02 10.66 14.32
N ASP A 274 27.74 9.59 13.97
CA ASP A 274 27.83 9.11 12.59
C ASP A 274 26.48 8.55 12.09
N ILE A 275 25.57 8.11 12.99
CA ILE A 275 24.24 7.60 12.65
C ILE A 275 23.41 8.73 12.02
N VAL A 276 23.39 9.92 12.65
CA VAL A 276 22.63 11.07 12.14
C VAL A 276 23.19 11.53 10.79
N GLU A 277 24.52 11.57 10.66
CA GLU A 277 25.18 11.92 9.39
C GLU A 277 24.84 10.90 8.28
N MET A 278 24.78 9.61 8.60
CA MET A 278 24.37 8.58 7.63
C MET A 278 22.90 8.76 7.22
N ILE A 279 22.01 9.12 8.14
CA ILE A 279 20.62 9.44 7.83
C ILE A 279 20.55 10.63 6.87
N ARG A 280 21.27 11.71 7.18
CA ARG A 280 21.36 12.93 6.33
C ARG A 280 21.89 12.58 4.93
N HIS A 281 22.95 11.79 4.85
CA HIS A 281 23.52 11.36 3.57
C HIS A 281 22.54 10.54 2.72
N LYS A 282 21.89 9.55 3.32
CA LYS A 282 20.84 8.73 2.63
C LYS A 282 19.68 9.59 2.15
N ARG A 283 19.28 10.56 2.96
CA ARG A 283 18.23 11.52 2.61
C ARG A 283 18.59 12.35 1.37
N GLU A 284 19.84 12.87 1.29
CA GLU A 284 20.26 13.65 0.13
C GLU A 284 20.36 12.81 -1.16
N ILE A 285 20.74 11.53 -1.07
CA ILE A 285 20.67 10.60 -2.21
C ILE A 285 19.23 10.46 -2.67
N LEU A 286 18.30 10.24 -1.73
CA LEU A 286 16.87 10.06 -2.04
C LEU A 286 16.28 11.33 -2.67
N ARG A 287 16.70 12.52 -2.22
CA ARG A 287 16.27 13.83 -2.76
C ARG A 287 16.56 14.00 -4.25
N GLN A 288 17.62 13.36 -4.75
CA GLN A 288 17.95 13.38 -6.18
C GLN A 288 17.08 12.45 -7.02
N GLN A 289 16.39 11.50 -6.38
CA GLN A 289 15.61 10.45 -7.04
C GLN A 289 14.09 10.70 -7.01
N VAL A 290 13.62 11.55 -6.10
CA VAL A 290 12.19 11.74 -5.84
C VAL A 290 11.83 13.21 -5.98
N SER A 291 10.75 13.49 -6.74
CA SER A 291 10.27 14.86 -7.01
C SER A 291 9.21 15.35 -6.03
N VAL A 292 8.67 14.48 -5.19
CA VAL A 292 7.62 14.79 -4.21
C VAL A 292 8.16 14.73 -2.78
N PRO A 293 7.51 15.38 -1.80
CA PRO A 293 7.83 15.24 -0.39
C PRO A 293 7.83 13.77 0.07
N VAL A 294 8.67 13.43 1.04
CA VAL A 294 8.84 12.06 1.54
C VAL A 294 8.71 11.99 3.06
N LEU A 295 7.96 11.00 3.53
CA LEU A 295 8.00 10.49 4.89
C LEU A 295 8.94 9.28 4.92
N LEU A 296 10.06 9.41 5.64
CA LEU A 296 11.17 8.46 5.60
C LEU A 296 11.19 7.56 6.83
N GLN A 297 11.05 6.25 6.63
CA GLN A 297 11.36 5.23 7.63
C GLN A 297 12.85 4.89 7.55
N VAL A 298 13.56 5.02 8.66
CA VAL A 298 14.97 4.63 8.78
C VAL A 298 15.04 3.29 9.51
N ILE A 299 15.75 2.33 8.93
CA ILE A 299 16.03 1.03 9.56
C ILE A 299 17.54 0.93 9.80
N LEU A 300 17.93 0.89 11.07
CA LEU A 300 19.30 0.57 11.45
C LEU A 300 19.49 -0.93 11.47
N GLU A 301 20.50 -1.44 10.77
CA GLU A 301 20.74 -2.89 10.68
C GLU A 301 22.24 -3.23 10.74
N GLY A 302 22.54 -4.51 10.89
CA GLY A 302 23.91 -5.03 10.90
C GLY A 302 24.52 -5.16 12.31
N PRO A 303 25.67 -5.82 12.41
CA PRO A 303 26.41 -5.98 13.66
C PRO A 303 27.10 -4.65 14.01
N THR A 304 27.00 -4.21 15.28
CA THR A 304 27.60 -2.97 15.75
C THR A 304 27.84 -2.97 17.25
N ASP A 305 28.90 -2.28 17.70
CA ASP A 305 29.16 -2.00 19.12
C ASP A 305 28.15 -1.02 19.72
N LEU A 306 27.41 -0.31 18.87
CA LEU A 306 26.32 0.61 19.28
C LEU A 306 24.98 -0.10 19.49
N HIS A 307 24.91 -1.44 19.43
CA HIS A 307 23.65 -2.17 19.51
C HIS A 307 22.84 -1.86 20.77
N ALA A 308 23.47 -1.86 21.94
CA ALA A 308 22.78 -1.55 23.20
C ALA A 308 22.20 -0.12 23.19
N LEU A 309 22.89 0.84 22.55
CA LEU A 309 22.40 2.20 22.40
C LEU A 309 21.26 2.31 21.37
N CYS A 310 21.37 1.58 20.23
CA CYS A 310 20.29 1.51 19.22
C CYS A 310 19.01 0.91 19.79
N GLY A 311 19.09 0.00 20.74
CA GLY A 311 17.96 -0.59 21.45
C GLY A 311 17.19 0.42 22.32
N ARG A 312 17.80 1.52 22.77
CA ARG A 312 17.18 2.54 23.63
C ARG A 312 16.26 3.45 22.84
N ALA A 313 14.99 3.52 23.22
CA ALA A 313 13.99 4.35 22.53
C ALA A 313 14.36 5.84 22.58
N GLU A 314 14.90 6.28 23.73
CA GLU A 314 15.33 7.67 23.97
C GLU A 314 16.45 8.10 23.01
N ALA A 315 17.45 7.23 22.78
CA ALA A 315 18.53 7.53 21.86
C ALA A 315 18.02 7.68 20.42
N ARG A 316 17.17 6.74 19.98
CA ARG A 316 16.55 6.84 18.64
C ARG A 316 15.69 8.10 18.49
N GLN A 317 15.01 8.52 19.56
CA GLN A 317 14.20 9.74 19.53
C GLN A 317 15.07 11.00 19.39
N VAL A 318 16.22 11.06 20.07
CA VAL A 318 17.18 12.16 19.93
C VAL A 318 17.74 12.22 18.50
N TRP A 319 18.18 11.09 17.94
CA TRP A 319 18.69 11.03 16.55
C TRP A 319 17.60 11.41 15.55
N LEU A 320 16.36 10.99 15.79
CA LEU A 320 15.24 11.35 14.93
C LEU A 320 15.01 12.86 14.94
N GLN A 321 14.93 13.50 16.11
CA GLN A 321 14.77 14.94 16.24
C GLN A 321 15.88 15.71 15.55
N GLU A 322 17.13 15.27 15.73
CA GLU A 322 18.29 15.90 15.11
C GLU A 322 18.29 15.76 13.57
N ALA A 323 17.88 14.60 13.07
CA ALA A 323 17.73 14.36 11.64
C ALA A 323 16.54 15.10 11.01
N GLN A 324 15.57 15.55 11.79
CA GLN A 324 14.40 16.31 11.33
C GLN A 324 14.66 17.82 11.25
N GLU A 325 15.64 18.34 11.97
CA GLU A 325 15.75 19.79 12.24
C GLU A 325 15.81 20.65 10.97
N ASP A 326 16.61 20.25 10.00
CA ASP A 326 16.80 20.98 8.74
C ASP A 326 15.70 20.72 7.69
N GLU A 327 14.76 19.80 7.96
CA GLU A 327 13.63 19.48 7.08
C GLU A 327 12.32 20.20 7.45
N LYS A 328 12.20 20.70 8.69
CA LYS A 328 10.96 21.27 9.23
C LYS A 328 10.37 22.42 8.40
N MET A 329 11.21 23.16 7.68
CA MET A 329 10.83 24.34 6.90
C MET A 329 10.88 24.12 5.38
N ARG A 330 11.24 22.93 4.93
CA ARG A 330 11.36 22.62 3.49
C ARG A 330 10.01 22.24 2.91
N GLN A 331 9.66 22.79 1.75
CA GLN A 331 8.48 22.41 0.98
C GLN A 331 8.61 20.96 0.44
N HIS A 332 9.74 20.65 -0.19
CA HIS A 332 10.11 19.30 -0.63
C HIS A 332 10.95 18.62 0.47
N PHE A 333 10.29 18.37 1.61
CA PHE A 333 10.92 17.69 2.73
C PHE A 333 11.17 16.21 2.44
N ILE A 334 12.24 15.67 3.05
CA ILE A 334 12.41 14.24 3.25
C ILE A 334 12.48 14.03 4.75
N MET A 335 11.32 13.88 5.37
CA MET A 335 11.15 13.89 6.81
C MET A 335 11.30 12.48 7.40
N PRO A 336 12.39 12.18 8.11
CA PRO A 336 12.44 10.97 8.92
C PRO A 336 11.35 11.04 9.98
N PHE A 337 10.49 10.01 10.08
CA PHE A 337 9.41 10.00 11.06
C PHE A 337 9.53 8.85 12.07
N VAL A 338 10.37 7.86 11.76
CA VAL A 338 10.67 6.74 12.65
C VAL A 338 12.04 6.16 12.37
N ILE A 339 12.75 5.78 13.44
CA ILE A 339 13.99 4.98 13.39
C ILE A 339 13.67 3.63 14.04
N GLU A 340 13.80 2.57 13.25
CA GLU A 340 13.59 1.18 13.66
C GLU A 340 14.94 0.50 13.86
N ASP A 341 15.13 -0.12 15.02
CA ASP A 341 16.33 -0.90 15.32
C ASP A 341 16.18 -2.35 14.87
N ARG A 342 17.09 -2.77 13.98
CA ARG A 342 17.32 -4.16 13.55
C ARG A 342 18.81 -4.49 13.62
N THR A 343 19.55 -3.77 14.43
CA THR A 343 20.98 -4.07 14.66
C THR A 343 21.14 -5.38 15.44
N ARG A 344 22.36 -5.83 15.51
CA ARG A 344 22.77 -6.97 16.34
C ARG A 344 24.14 -6.68 16.99
N PRO A 345 24.44 -7.30 18.12
CA PRO A 345 25.74 -7.13 18.77
C PRO A 345 26.91 -7.57 17.88
N MET A 346 28.08 -6.96 18.06
CA MET A 346 29.35 -7.41 17.46
C MET A 346 29.87 -8.63 18.24
N VAL A 347 29.45 -9.82 17.82
CA VAL A 347 29.95 -11.10 18.39
C VAL A 347 30.56 -11.93 17.27
N ASP A 348 31.78 -12.36 17.43
CA ASP A 348 32.40 -13.37 16.55
C ASP A 348 31.90 -14.76 16.92
N LEU A 349 30.68 -15.07 16.43
CA LEU A 349 30.02 -16.35 16.69
C LEU A 349 30.80 -17.56 16.15
N ALA A 350 31.56 -17.38 15.08
CA ALA A 350 32.31 -18.44 14.45
C ALA A 350 33.47 -18.89 15.34
N SER A 351 34.21 -17.95 15.91
CA SER A 351 35.30 -18.27 16.85
C SER A 351 34.78 -18.89 18.15
N ARG A 352 33.58 -18.51 18.59
CA ARG A 352 32.99 -18.99 19.84
C ARG A 352 32.50 -20.43 19.78
N ARG A 353 32.00 -20.91 18.63
CA ARG A 353 31.49 -22.28 18.48
C ARG A 353 32.48 -23.37 18.84
N GLY A 354 33.78 -23.08 18.83
CA GLY A 354 34.84 -24.06 19.14
C GLY A 354 35.42 -23.99 20.53
N LEU A 355 35.04 -23.05 21.40
CA LEU A 355 35.72 -22.76 22.65
C LEU A 355 35.32 -23.65 23.86
N GLY A 356 34.18 -24.39 23.77
CA GLY A 356 33.73 -25.28 24.86
C GLY A 356 33.28 -24.51 26.12
N ASP A 357 32.85 -23.27 25.96
CA ASP A 357 32.26 -22.40 27.00
C ASP A 357 30.73 -22.40 26.92
N MET A 358 30.06 -21.68 27.85
CA MET A 358 28.61 -21.57 27.89
C MET A 358 28.03 -21.00 26.61
N VAL A 359 28.75 -20.10 25.94
CA VAL A 359 28.33 -19.50 24.65
C VAL A 359 28.39 -20.53 23.55
N ALA A 360 29.44 -21.37 23.53
CA ALA A 360 29.57 -22.49 22.59
C ALA A 360 28.40 -23.50 22.77
N ASP A 361 28.06 -23.84 24.02
CA ASP A 361 26.93 -24.74 24.33
C ASP A 361 25.58 -24.12 23.85
N TYR A 362 25.39 -22.83 24.06
CA TYR A 362 24.22 -22.10 23.56
C TYR A 362 24.14 -22.14 22.03
N LEU A 363 25.24 -21.83 21.34
CA LEU A 363 25.28 -21.85 19.88
C LEU A 363 25.08 -23.28 19.33
N ALA A 364 25.61 -24.29 20.00
CA ALA A 364 25.36 -25.68 19.64
C ALA A 364 23.90 -26.12 19.88
N ALA A 365 23.24 -25.56 20.89
CA ALA A 365 21.80 -25.74 21.10
C ALA A 365 20.98 -25.04 20.02
N TYR A 366 21.33 -23.78 19.66
CA TYR A 366 20.73 -23.01 18.57
C TYR A 366 20.83 -23.78 17.24
N ASP A 367 22.03 -24.28 16.89
CA ASP A 367 22.28 -25.03 15.64
C ASP A 367 21.48 -26.34 15.55
N ARG A 368 21.18 -26.98 16.70
CA ARG A 368 20.36 -28.20 16.77
C ARG A 368 18.87 -27.96 16.70
N THR A 369 18.44 -26.74 16.96
CA THR A 369 17.01 -26.39 16.95
C THR A 369 16.53 -26.20 15.52
N ALA A 370 15.36 -26.73 15.20
CA ALA A 370 14.80 -26.59 13.89
C ALA A 370 14.53 -25.10 13.54
N HIS A 371 14.87 -24.72 12.31
CA HIS A 371 14.76 -23.34 11.83
C HIS A 371 13.44 -23.04 11.10
N ASP A 372 12.52 -24.01 11.03
CA ASP A 372 11.20 -23.82 10.45
C ASP A 372 10.21 -23.20 11.44
N SER A 373 9.28 -22.40 10.94
CA SER A 373 8.32 -21.65 11.76
C SER A 373 7.43 -22.55 12.61
N GLN A 374 7.09 -23.75 12.14
CA GLN A 374 6.22 -24.67 12.86
C GLN A 374 6.90 -25.24 14.11
N SER A 375 8.15 -25.66 13.98
CA SER A 375 8.96 -26.15 15.11
C SER A 375 9.24 -25.05 16.13
N LEU A 376 9.54 -23.82 15.67
CA LEU A 376 9.73 -22.67 16.55
C LEU A 376 8.46 -22.32 17.33
N ARG A 377 7.31 -22.38 16.67
CA ARG A 377 6.00 -22.13 17.30
C ARG A 377 5.72 -23.19 18.39
N ALA A 378 5.97 -24.47 18.11
CA ALA A 378 5.81 -25.55 19.09
C ALA A 378 6.66 -25.35 20.34
N ILE A 379 7.93 -24.93 20.18
CA ILE A 379 8.82 -24.61 21.30
C ILE A 379 8.28 -23.45 22.16
N LEU A 380 7.74 -22.40 21.51
CA LEU A 380 7.18 -21.25 22.20
C LEU A 380 5.88 -21.60 22.94
N GLU A 381 5.01 -22.41 22.36
CA GLU A 381 3.73 -22.84 22.94
C GLU A 381 3.89 -23.67 24.24
N GLU A 382 5.03 -24.31 24.43
CA GLU A 382 5.37 -24.99 25.67
C GLU A 382 5.73 -24.03 26.81
N ARG A 383 6.05 -22.76 26.53
CA ARG A 383 6.48 -21.78 27.52
C ARG A 383 5.29 -21.12 28.23
N PRO A 384 5.35 -21.02 29.58
CA PRO A 384 4.27 -20.39 30.36
C PRO A 384 4.04 -18.93 29.99
N GLU A 385 5.10 -18.21 29.61
CA GLU A 385 5.06 -16.81 29.21
C GLU A 385 4.25 -16.64 27.92
N PHE A 386 4.45 -17.55 26.96
CA PHE A 386 3.73 -17.55 25.69
C PHE A 386 2.23 -17.86 25.89
N LYS A 387 1.91 -18.79 26.78
CA LYS A 387 0.50 -19.12 27.14
C LYS A 387 -0.25 -17.92 27.72
N ARG A 388 0.45 -16.97 28.37
CA ARG A 388 -0.16 -15.73 28.92
C ARG A 388 -0.49 -14.71 27.86
N LEU A 389 0.07 -14.82 26.64
CA LEU A 389 -0.23 -13.90 25.54
C LEU A 389 -1.65 -14.04 24.98
N GLY A 390 -2.33 -15.18 25.24
CA GLY A 390 -3.72 -15.41 24.84
C GLY A 390 -3.97 -15.10 23.35
N LEU A 391 -4.93 -14.21 23.06
CA LEU A 391 -5.24 -13.80 21.70
C LEU A 391 -4.06 -13.14 20.95
N TYR A 392 -3.09 -12.55 21.66
CA TYR A 392 -1.90 -11.95 21.02
C TYR A 392 -0.99 -13.00 20.37
N GLY A 393 -1.09 -14.29 20.71
CA GLY A 393 -0.38 -15.36 20.02
C GLY A 393 -0.72 -15.48 18.54
N GLN A 394 -1.91 -15.00 18.12
CA GLN A 394 -2.33 -14.97 16.71
C GLN A 394 -1.55 -13.97 15.86
N TRP A 395 -0.88 -12.99 16.47
CA TRP A 395 -0.08 -11.96 15.80
C TRP A 395 1.35 -12.42 15.51
N LEU A 396 1.72 -13.63 15.97
CA LEU A 396 3.02 -14.21 15.68
C LEU A 396 3.04 -14.82 14.29
N THR A 397 3.34 -13.98 13.30
CA THR A 397 3.50 -14.43 11.91
C THR A 397 4.80 -15.22 11.74
N ASP A 398 4.87 -16.09 10.73
CA ASP A 398 6.07 -16.87 10.42
C ASP A 398 7.29 -15.99 10.13
N ASP A 399 7.09 -14.83 9.47
CA ASP A 399 8.13 -13.83 9.24
C ASP A 399 8.65 -13.21 10.55
N LEU A 400 7.76 -12.96 11.52
CA LEU A 400 8.17 -12.48 12.84
C LEU A 400 8.97 -13.53 13.61
N LEU A 401 8.55 -14.80 13.54
CA LEU A 401 9.26 -15.92 14.16
C LEU A 401 10.64 -16.11 13.55
N ALA A 402 10.75 -16.10 12.21
CA ALA A 402 12.04 -16.24 11.53
C ALA A 402 13.02 -15.13 11.92
N ARG A 403 12.56 -13.87 11.92
CA ARG A 403 13.39 -12.73 12.36
C ARG A 403 13.77 -12.78 13.83
N ALA A 404 12.87 -13.19 14.69
CA ALA A 404 13.19 -13.37 16.11
C ALA A 404 14.23 -14.46 16.32
N TRP A 405 14.15 -15.54 15.55
CA TRP A 405 15.12 -16.63 15.60
C TRP A 405 16.51 -16.21 15.11
N GLU A 406 16.61 -15.52 13.97
CA GLU A 406 17.88 -14.96 13.47
C GLU A 406 18.56 -14.04 14.49
N ARG A 407 17.77 -13.25 15.23
CA ARG A 407 18.28 -12.39 16.29
C ARG A 407 18.71 -13.19 17.53
N ALA A 408 18.02 -14.25 17.85
CA ALA A 408 18.30 -15.08 19.03
C ALA A 408 19.76 -15.59 19.05
N GLU A 409 20.32 -15.94 17.89
CA GLU A 409 21.70 -16.42 17.80
C GLU A 409 22.70 -15.41 18.37
N SER A 410 22.67 -14.17 17.90
CA SER A 410 23.62 -13.14 18.30
C SER A 410 23.28 -12.47 19.63
N GLU A 411 22.00 -12.23 19.90
CA GLU A 411 21.55 -11.60 21.15
C GLU A 411 21.72 -12.53 22.35
N GLY A 412 21.37 -13.81 22.19
CA GLY A 412 21.56 -14.80 23.26
C GLY A 412 23.03 -15.02 23.58
N ALA A 413 23.88 -15.13 22.55
CA ALA A 413 25.32 -15.24 22.74
C ALA A 413 25.92 -13.99 23.42
N SER A 414 25.48 -12.79 23.03
CA SER A 414 25.92 -11.55 23.65
C SER A 414 25.53 -11.46 25.13
N LYS A 415 24.29 -11.80 25.47
CA LYS A 415 23.83 -11.82 26.88
C LYS A 415 24.59 -12.79 27.77
N LEU A 416 25.02 -13.92 27.19
CA LEU A 416 25.82 -14.91 27.92
C LEU A 416 27.28 -14.49 28.11
N LEU A 417 27.78 -13.60 27.24
CA LEU A 417 29.14 -13.03 27.41
C LEU A 417 29.18 -12.03 28.56
N GLY A 418 28.03 -11.57 29.03
CA GLY A 418 27.89 -10.53 30.03
C GLY A 418 28.07 -9.14 29.37
N ASP A 419 27.17 -8.21 29.62
CA ASP A 419 27.49 -6.79 29.51
C ASP A 419 28.45 -6.49 30.66
N ASP A 420 29.76 -6.53 30.42
CA ASP A 420 30.81 -6.14 31.37
C ASP A 420 30.82 -4.63 31.70
N ASP A 421 29.70 -3.94 31.51
CA ASP A 421 29.52 -2.52 31.76
C ASP A 421 28.32 -2.18 32.68
N GLU A 422 28.23 -2.86 33.84
CA GLU A 422 27.56 -2.34 35.03
C GLU A 422 28.58 -2.25 36.17
N HIS A 423 29.43 -1.21 36.14
CA HIS A 423 30.04 -0.62 37.33
C HIS A 423 30.24 0.87 37.13
#